data_ad7bb1caa1105a5fccde7bdcba723221
#
_entry.id   ad7bb1caa1105a5fccde7bdcba723221
#
_cell.length_a   1.000
_cell.length_b   1.000
_cell.length_c   1.000
_cell.angle_alpha   90.00
_cell.angle_beta   90.00
_cell.angle_gamma   90.00
#
_symmetry.space_group_name_H-M   'P 1'
#
loop_
_entity.id
_entity.type
_entity.pdbx_description
1 polymer ?
#
loop_
_entity_poly.entity_id
_entity_poly.type
_entity_poly.pdbx_seq_one_letter_code
_entity_poly.pdbx_strand_id
1 'polypeptide(L)'
;MKNNGQITVFLSLVLVSLLGLFLAAVEITGIYMNRARVAEAARGASLHIQAEYQSRIFDRYHLLLLDKSYMGYGEGMLEERVSDYMDYTLSGYGFAVEDACLTDVRTVVADDCYDLKKQIEEYMTLYLETKALETISEDLAYDNADAEEVAEEIRNGKSEETEQEGNWQGEDP
;
A
#
# COMPACT_ATOMS: atom_id res chain seq x y z
N MET A 1 -38.31 -63.01 11.38
CA MET A 1 -37.79 -61.79 12.06
C MET A 1 -36.26 -61.85 12.18
N LYS A 2 -35.47 -62.00 11.07
CA LYS A 2 -34.00 -62.15 11.14
C LYS A 2 -33.21 -60.98 10.52
N ASN A 3 -33.84 -59.96 9.92
CA ASN A 3 -33.16 -58.92 9.19
C ASN A 3 -32.89 -57.62 9.95
N ASN A 4 -33.48 -57.41 11.12
CA ASN A 4 -33.34 -56.16 11.85
C ASN A 4 -31.93 -55.95 12.44
N GLY A 5 -31.24 -57.05 12.83
CA GLY A 5 -29.85 -56.97 13.33
C GLY A 5 -28.83 -56.62 12.23
N GLN A 6 -29.04 -57.06 10.99
CA GLN A 6 -28.14 -56.73 9.89
C GLN A 6 -28.24 -55.27 9.48
N ILE A 7 -29.43 -54.69 9.50
CA ILE A 7 -29.65 -53.26 9.20
C ILE A 7 -28.97 -52.39 10.24
N THR A 8 -29.06 -52.76 11.53
CA THR A 8 -28.43 -52.02 12.63
C THR A 8 -26.90 -52.01 12.52
N VAL A 9 -26.30 -53.17 12.22
CA VAL A 9 -24.84 -53.29 11.98
C VAL A 9 -24.41 -52.49 10.77
N PHE A 10 -25.13 -52.55 9.65
CA PHE A 10 -24.85 -51.76 8.47
C PHE A 10 -24.93 -50.25 8.74
N LEU A 11 -26.01 -49.81 9.43
CA LEU A 11 -26.22 -48.40 9.78
C LEU A 11 -25.12 -47.87 10.70
N SER A 12 -24.69 -48.66 11.71
CA SER A 12 -23.60 -48.28 12.60
C SER A 12 -22.27 -48.16 11.86
N LEU A 13 -21.98 -49.05 10.90
CA LEU A 13 -20.77 -49.00 10.11
C LEU A 13 -20.73 -47.76 9.16
N VAL A 14 -21.87 -47.45 8.56
CA VAL A 14 -22.01 -46.22 7.73
C VAL A 14 -21.86 -44.98 8.61
N LEU A 15 -22.44 -44.93 9.79
CA LEU A 15 -22.34 -43.80 10.72
C LEU A 15 -20.87 -43.56 11.13
N VAL A 16 -20.15 -44.62 11.53
CA VAL A 16 -18.74 -44.53 11.94
C VAL A 16 -17.89 -44.05 10.77
N SER A 17 -18.14 -44.55 9.55
CA SER A 17 -17.44 -44.10 8.34
C SER A 17 -17.69 -42.63 8.02
N LEU A 18 -18.91 -42.14 8.12
CA LEU A 18 -19.29 -40.74 7.97
C LEU A 18 -18.63 -39.84 9.02
N LEU A 19 -18.62 -40.27 10.30
CA LEU A 19 -17.95 -39.57 11.38
C LEU A 19 -16.43 -39.46 11.13
N GLY A 20 -15.79 -40.53 10.68
CA GLY A 20 -14.38 -40.53 10.32
C GLY A 20 -14.06 -39.55 9.17
N LEU A 21 -14.90 -39.52 8.14
CA LEU A 21 -14.79 -38.58 7.06
C LEU A 21 -14.95 -37.12 7.50
N PHE A 22 -15.90 -36.86 8.36
CA PHE A 22 -16.14 -35.54 8.93
C PHE A 22 -14.94 -35.04 9.77
N LEU A 23 -14.41 -35.90 10.65
CA LEU A 23 -13.23 -35.59 11.46
C LEU A 23 -12.00 -35.28 10.57
N ALA A 24 -11.77 -36.10 9.54
CA ALA A 24 -10.69 -35.85 8.59
C ALA A 24 -10.85 -34.49 7.86
N ALA A 25 -12.06 -34.14 7.47
CA ALA A 25 -12.33 -32.84 6.84
C ALA A 25 -12.06 -31.66 7.79
N VAL A 26 -12.44 -31.77 9.06
CA VAL A 26 -12.15 -30.75 10.08
C VAL A 26 -10.65 -30.60 10.31
N GLU A 27 -9.92 -31.71 10.41
CA GLU A 27 -8.46 -31.71 10.60
C GLU A 27 -7.74 -31.04 9.42
N ILE A 28 -8.10 -31.44 8.19
CA ILE A 28 -7.55 -30.84 6.98
C ILE A 28 -7.82 -29.33 6.94
N THR A 29 -9.04 -28.91 7.25
CA THR A 29 -9.39 -27.48 7.29
C THR A 29 -8.54 -26.73 8.34
N GLY A 30 -8.33 -27.33 9.51
CA GLY A 30 -7.47 -26.78 10.56
C GLY A 30 -6.02 -26.55 10.05
N ILE A 31 -5.45 -27.53 9.36
CA ILE A 31 -4.11 -27.41 8.79
C ILE A 31 -4.02 -26.26 7.75
N TYR A 32 -4.99 -26.14 6.86
CA TYR A 32 -5.02 -25.05 5.87
C TYR A 32 -5.17 -23.68 6.54
N MET A 33 -6.03 -23.55 7.54
CA MET A 33 -6.18 -22.30 8.30
C MET A 33 -4.89 -21.90 9.01
N ASN A 34 -4.21 -22.86 9.63
CA ASN A 34 -2.95 -22.60 10.32
C ASN A 34 -1.85 -22.17 9.34
N ARG A 35 -1.74 -22.81 8.18
CA ARG A 35 -0.81 -22.39 7.12
C ARG A 35 -1.11 -20.97 6.62
N ALA A 36 -2.38 -20.63 6.43
CA ALA A 36 -2.77 -19.29 6.02
C ALA A 36 -2.39 -18.24 7.06
N ARG A 37 -2.57 -18.53 8.36
CA ARG A 37 -2.17 -17.63 9.45
C ARG A 37 -0.66 -17.40 9.50
N VAL A 38 0.13 -18.45 9.35
CA VAL A 38 1.60 -18.34 9.30
C VAL A 38 2.05 -17.53 8.09
N ALA A 39 1.46 -17.77 6.92
CA ALA A 39 1.78 -17.00 5.72
C ALA A 39 1.41 -15.51 5.86
N GLU A 40 0.28 -15.21 6.49
CA GLU A 40 -0.13 -13.83 6.75
C GLU A 40 0.79 -13.15 7.79
N ALA A 41 1.19 -13.85 8.85
CA ALA A 41 2.15 -13.34 9.82
C ALA A 41 3.51 -13.05 9.17
N ALA A 42 4.02 -13.95 8.34
CA ALA A 42 5.27 -13.75 7.61
C ALA A 42 5.20 -12.55 6.65
N ARG A 43 4.08 -12.40 5.93
CA ARG A 43 3.85 -11.24 5.08
C ARG A 43 3.77 -9.96 5.89
N GLY A 44 3.06 -9.96 7.02
CA GLY A 44 2.98 -8.83 7.93
C GLY A 44 4.34 -8.42 8.47
N ALA A 45 5.15 -9.38 8.93
CA ALA A 45 6.51 -9.15 9.40
C ALA A 45 7.40 -8.54 8.31
N SER A 46 7.33 -9.05 7.08
CA SER A 46 8.06 -8.49 5.94
C SER A 46 7.68 -7.03 5.66
N LEU A 47 6.38 -6.70 5.70
CA LEU A 47 5.91 -5.33 5.50
C LEU A 47 6.35 -4.40 6.65
N HIS A 48 6.30 -4.87 7.89
CA HIS A 48 6.77 -4.08 9.04
C HIS A 48 8.26 -3.75 8.95
N ILE A 49 9.08 -4.71 8.57
CA ILE A 49 10.52 -4.48 8.38
C ILE A 49 10.79 -3.50 7.23
N GLN A 50 10.06 -3.62 6.12
CA GLN A 50 10.17 -2.66 5.02
C GLN A 50 9.80 -1.23 5.45
N ALA A 51 8.90 -1.07 6.42
CA ALA A 51 8.55 0.22 6.99
C ALA A 51 9.64 0.81 7.91
N GLU A 52 10.59 -0.01 8.39
CA GLU A 52 11.74 0.43 9.19
C GLU A 52 12.91 0.91 8.30
N TYR A 53 12.61 1.63 7.22
CA TYR A 53 13.63 2.18 6.31
C TYR A 53 14.49 3.26 6.98
N GLN A 54 15.69 3.48 6.42
CA GLN A 54 16.62 4.49 6.92
C GLN A 54 16.12 5.91 6.59
N SER A 55 15.50 6.58 7.56
CA SER A 55 14.88 7.89 7.39
C SER A 55 15.86 8.95 6.86
N ARG A 56 17.12 8.95 7.28
CA ARG A 56 18.14 9.91 6.80
C ARG A 56 18.41 9.80 5.30
N ILE A 57 18.34 8.59 4.76
CA ILE A 57 18.53 8.36 3.31
C ILE A 57 17.26 8.76 2.58
N PHE A 58 16.11 8.42 3.14
CA PHE A 58 14.82 8.80 2.57
C PHE A 58 14.65 10.33 2.52
N ASP A 59 14.92 11.04 3.61
CA ASP A 59 14.76 12.50 3.69
C ASP A 59 15.68 13.24 2.70
N ARG A 60 16.84 12.66 2.38
CA ARG A 60 17.82 13.33 1.52
C ARG A 60 17.75 12.91 0.05
N TYR A 61 17.40 11.67 -0.20
CA TYR A 61 17.50 11.07 -1.55
C TYR A 61 16.19 10.45 -2.02
N HIS A 62 15.17 10.38 -1.15
CA HIS A 62 13.89 9.72 -1.39
C HIS A 62 14.02 8.24 -1.79
N LEU A 63 15.06 7.57 -1.26
CA LEU A 63 15.32 6.16 -1.49
C LEU A 63 14.92 5.34 -0.27
N LEU A 64 14.13 4.29 -0.49
CA LEU A 64 13.71 3.36 0.54
C LEU A 64 14.77 2.26 0.68
N LEU A 65 15.68 2.45 1.62
CA LEU A 65 16.75 1.51 1.93
C LEU A 65 16.65 1.08 3.39
N LEU A 66 16.89 -0.22 3.64
CA LEU A 66 16.92 -0.79 4.96
C LEU A 66 18.38 -0.99 5.39
N ASP A 67 18.69 -0.62 6.61
CA ASP A 67 20.00 -0.90 7.20
C ASP A 67 20.02 -2.33 7.78
N LYS A 68 20.67 -3.25 7.05
CA LYS A 68 20.81 -4.65 7.46
C LYS A 68 21.52 -4.81 8.82
N SER A 69 22.42 -3.89 9.14
CA SER A 69 23.14 -3.91 10.42
C SER A 69 22.33 -3.37 11.60
N TYR A 70 21.17 -2.80 11.31
CA TYR A 70 20.28 -2.19 12.29
C TYR A 70 21.01 -1.24 13.24
N MET A 71 21.61 -0.18 12.69
CA MET A 71 22.44 0.81 13.40
C MET A 71 23.74 0.25 13.99
N GLY A 72 24.28 -0.84 13.43
CA GLY A 72 25.56 -1.40 13.85
C GLY A 72 25.47 -2.54 14.88
N TYR A 73 24.29 -3.02 15.20
CA TYR A 73 24.10 -4.16 16.12
C TYR A 73 24.43 -5.52 15.50
N GLY A 74 24.55 -5.62 14.18
CA GLY A 74 24.95 -6.81 13.46
C GLY A 74 23.92 -7.36 12.49
N GLU A 75 24.35 -8.25 11.59
CA GLU A 75 23.49 -8.76 10.51
C GLU A 75 22.32 -9.64 11.01
N GLY A 76 22.47 -10.31 12.14
CA GLY A 76 21.43 -11.19 12.70
C GLY A 76 20.21 -10.47 13.27
N MET A 77 20.32 -9.17 13.54
CA MET A 77 19.21 -8.41 14.14
C MET A 77 17.97 -8.33 13.24
N LEU A 78 18.14 -8.39 11.92
CA LEU A 78 17.02 -8.34 11.00
C LEU A 78 16.15 -9.62 11.09
N GLU A 79 16.77 -10.79 11.21
CA GLU A 79 16.07 -12.07 11.38
C GLU A 79 15.40 -12.16 12.74
N GLU A 80 16.06 -11.69 13.80
CA GLU A 80 15.47 -11.59 15.14
C GLU A 80 14.23 -10.70 15.14
N ARG A 81 14.27 -9.55 14.46
CA ARG A 81 13.11 -8.65 14.32
C ARG A 81 11.96 -9.30 13.54
N VAL A 82 12.25 -10.03 12.46
CA VAL A 82 11.23 -10.81 11.74
C VAL A 82 10.58 -11.82 12.66
N SER A 83 11.38 -12.56 13.41
CA SER A 83 10.90 -13.55 14.37
C SER A 83 10.01 -12.91 15.44
N ASP A 84 10.40 -11.79 16.01
CA ASP A 84 9.63 -11.06 17.03
C ASP A 84 8.26 -10.59 16.48
N TYR A 85 8.22 -10.03 15.27
CA TYR A 85 6.95 -9.62 14.66
C TYR A 85 6.05 -10.80 14.36
N MET A 86 6.60 -11.91 13.88
CA MET A 86 5.84 -13.13 13.64
C MET A 86 5.31 -13.71 14.95
N ASP A 87 6.15 -13.80 15.98
CA ASP A 87 5.76 -14.35 17.27
C ASP A 87 4.67 -13.51 17.92
N TYR A 88 4.79 -12.19 17.89
CA TYR A 88 3.74 -11.29 18.37
C TYR A 88 2.40 -11.56 17.69
N THR A 89 2.41 -11.72 16.36
CA THR A 89 1.19 -11.95 15.59
C THR A 89 0.60 -13.33 15.82
N LEU A 90 1.43 -14.37 15.95
CA LEU A 90 1.03 -15.76 16.07
C LEU A 90 0.71 -16.18 17.52
N SER A 91 1.25 -15.49 18.50
CA SER A 91 1.00 -15.77 19.94
C SER A 91 -0.48 -15.72 20.30
N GLY A 92 -1.24 -14.81 19.67
CA GLY A 92 -2.70 -14.72 19.83
C GLY A 92 -3.47 -15.96 19.36
N TYR A 93 -2.84 -16.83 18.57
CA TYR A 93 -3.39 -18.09 18.08
C TYR A 93 -2.78 -19.32 18.77
N GLY A 94 -1.91 -19.12 19.76
CA GLY A 94 -1.24 -20.19 20.51
C GLY A 94 -0.08 -20.85 19.75
N PHE A 95 0.53 -20.15 18.77
CA PHE A 95 1.76 -20.58 18.09
C PHE A 95 2.95 -19.84 18.69
N ALA A 96 4.09 -20.52 18.70
CA ALA A 96 5.39 -19.94 18.98
C ALA A 96 6.27 -20.09 17.72
N VAL A 97 7.04 -19.08 17.41
CA VAL A 97 8.02 -19.11 16.32
C VAL A 97 9.33 -19.64 16.85
N GLU A 98 9.79 -20.78 16.33
CA GLU A 98 11.07 -21.37 16.71
C GLU A 98 12.24 -20.74 15.97
N ASP A 99 12.05 -20.43 14.69
CA ASP A 99 13.06 -19.83 13.84
C ASP A 99 12.41 -19.10 12.66
N ALA A 100 13.04 -18.00 12.24
CA ALA A 100 12.65 -17.24 11.06
C ALA A 100 13.92 -16.84 10.31
N CYS A 101 13.97 -17.18 9.01
CA CYS A 101 15.09 -16.81 8.16
C CYS A 101 14.64 -16.01 6.95
N LEU A 102 15.50 -15.10 6.52
CA LEU A 102 15.31 -14.31 5.30
C LEU A 102 15.94 -15.04 4.12
N THR A 103 15.12 -15.43 3.15
CA THR A 103 15.56 -16.21 1.99
C THR A 103 16.05 -15.37 0.83
N ASP A 104 15.57 -14.13 0.70
CA ASP A 104 15.94 -13.23 -0.38
C ASP A 104 16.21 -11.83 0.17
N VAL A 105 17.49 -11.55 0.43
CA VAL A 105 17.96 -10.22 0.85
C VAL A 105 18.85 -9.66 -0.26
N ARG A 106 18.38 -8.61 -0.92
CA ARG A 106 19.17 -7.93 -1.94
C ARG A 106 19.91 -6.74 -1.36
N THR A 107 21.22 -6.72 -1.56
CA THR A 107 22.04 -5.58 -1.16
C THR A 107 22.03 -4.51 -2.26
N VAL A 108 22.14 -3.25 -1.84
CA VAL A 108 22.13 -2.09 -2.77
C VAL A 108 23.19 -2.20 -3.88
N VAL A 109 24.31 -2.84 -3.57
CA VAL A 109 25.45 -3.03 -4.50
C VAL A 109 25.35 -4.32 -5.33
N ALA A 110 24.35 -5.15 -5.10
CA ALA A 110 24.15 -6.36 -5.91
C ALA A 110 23.80 -6.00 -7.36
N ASP A 111 24.15 -6.88 -8.28
CA ASP A 111 23.80 -6.79 -9.70
C ASP A 111 24.11 -5.40 -10.32
N ASP A 112 25.29 -4.88 -10.06
CA ASP A 112 25.72 -3.54 -10.54
C ASP A 112 24.77 -2.42 -10.09
N CYS A 113 24.26 -2.49 -8.89
CA CYS A 113 23.29 -1.55 -8.31
C CYS A 113 21.98 -1.46 -9.10
N TYR A 114 21.54 -2.55 -9.70
CA TYR A 114 20.35 -2.57 -10.57
C TYR A 114 19.09 -2.07 -9.84
N ASP A 115 18.80 -2.60 -8.65
CA ASP A 115 17.62 -2.21 -7.89
C ASP A 115 17.66 -0.75 -7.44
N LEU A 116 18.85 -0.23 -7.12
CA LEU A 116 19.05 1.18 -6.80
C LEU A 116 18.81 2.08 -8.02
N LYS A 117 19.38 1.72 -9.17
CA LYS A 117 19.18 2.47 -10.43
C LYS A 117 17.69 2.52 -10.79
N LYS A 118 17.01 1.40 -10.69
CA LYS A 118 15.57 1.31 -10.95
C LYS A 118 14.75 2.18 -10.01
N GLN A 119 15.05 2.17 -8.70
CA GLN A 119 14.36 3.01 -7.73
C GLN A 119 14.57 4.51 -8.01
N ILE A 120 15.79 4.90 -8.38
CA ILE A 120 16.11 6.28 -8.78
C ILE A 120 15.32 6.66 -10.04
N GLU A 121 15.27 5.80 -11.04
CA GLU A 121 14.54 6.03 -12.30
C GLU A 121 13.03 6.21 -12.03
N GLU A 122 12.43 5.34 -11.24
CA GLU A 122 11.02 5.44 -10.86
C GLU A 122 10.71 6.73 -10.10
N TYR A 123 11.58 7.11 -9.14
CA TYR A 123 11.43 8.36 -8.42
C TYR A 123 11.57 9.59 -9.33
N MET A 124 12.58 9.61 -10.19
CA MET A 124 12.80 10.72 -11.11
C MET A 124 11.66 10.88 -12.12
N THR A 125 11.11 9.78 -12.61
CA THR A 125 9.93 9.81 -13.48
C THR A 125 8.75 10.48 -12.79
N LEU A 126 8.41 10.03 -11.58
CA LEU A 126 7.32 10.60 -10.78
C LEU A 126 7.58 12.09 -10.45
N TYR A 127 8.81 12.44 -10.10
CA TYR A 127 9.20 13.82 -9.82
C TYR A 127 9.02 14.73 -11.02
N LEU A 128 9.48 14.30 -12.20
CA LEU A 128 9.34 15.07 -13.44
C LEU A 128 7.88 15.22 -13.87
N GLU A 129 7.06 14.18 -13.74
CA GLU A 129 5.64 14.25 -14.01
C GLU A 129 4.94 15.24 -13.07
N THR A 130 5.24 15.19 -11.79
CA THR A 130 4.65 16.12 -10.79
C THR A 130 5.08 17.56 -11.08
N LYS A 131 6.38 17.78 -11.40
CA LYS A 131 6.90 19.10 -11.71
C LYS A 131 6.30 19.69 -12.99
N ALA A 132 6.10 18.85 -14.01
CA ALA A 132 5.43 19.27 -15.24
C ALA A 132 3.97 19.70 -14.99
N LEU A 133 3.23 18.94 -14.18
CA LEU A 133 1.87 19.28 -13.78
C LEU A 133 1.81 20.60 -12.98
N GLU A 134 2.75 20.80 -12.06
CA GLU A 134 2.86 22.03 -11.27
C GLU A 134 3.09 23.25 -12.17
N THR A 135 4.02 23.15 -13.11
CA THR A 135 4.31 24.22 -14.08
C THR A 135 3.08 24.54 -14.94
N ILE A 136 2.40 23.51 -15.47
CA ILE A 136 1.18 23.72 -16.26
C ILE A 136 0.07 24.38 -15.43
N SER A 137 -0.06 24.00 -14.16
CA SER A 137 -1.08 24.60 -13.28
C SER A 137 -0.78 26.06 -12.95
N GLU A 138 0.50 26.42 -12.80
CA GLU A 138 0.95 27.81 -12.62
C GLU A 138 0.69 28.65 -13.86
N ASP A 139 1.03 28.15 -15.06
CA ASP A 139 0.77 28.82 -16.34
C ASP A 139 -0.73 29.06 -16.58
N LEU A 140 -1.57 28.04 -16.29
CA LEU A 140 -3.03 28.19 -16.39
C LEU A 140 -3.62 29.17 -15.38
N ALA A 141 -3.05 29.27 -14.19
CA ALA A 141 -3.47 30.25 -13.19
C ALA A 141 -3.13 31.67 -13.61
N TYR A 142 -1.96 31.86 -14.24
CA TYR A 142 -1.54 33.14 -14.79
C TYR A 142 -2.45 33.59 -15.93
N ASP A 143 -2.69 32.70 -16.91
CA ASP A 143 -3.59 32.97 -18.06
C ASP A 143 -5.02 33.34 -17.60
N ASN A 144 -5.52 32.71 -16.53
CA ASN A 144 -6.84 33.01 -15.99
C ASN A 144 -6.87 34.38 -15.28
N ALA A 145 -5.79 34.78 -14.60
CA ALA A 145 -5.68 36.10 -13.97
C ALA A 145 -5.66 37.22 -15.01
N ASP A 146 -4.88 37.05 -16.09
CA ASP A 146 -4.86 38.01 -17.21
C ASP A 146 -6.23 38.12 -17.91
N ALA A 147 -6.92 37.00 -18.07
CA ALA A 147 -8.26 36.99 -18.67
C ALA A 147 -9.30 37.71 -17.78
N GLU A 148 -9.16 37.62 -16.46
CA GLU A 148 -10.06 38.28 -15.50
C GLU A 148 -9.81 39.79 -15.47
N GLU A 149 -8.55 40.24 -15.56
CA GLU A 149 -8.15 41.64 -15.66
C GLU A 149 -8.70 42.29 -16.96
N VAL A 150 -8.55 41.61 -18.11
CA VAL A 150 -9.10 42.08 -19.40
C VAL A 150 -10.64 42.14 -19.36
N ALA A 151 -11.30 41.17 -18.72
CA ALA A 151 -12.74 41.17 -18.58
C ALA A 151 -13.25 42.33 -17.69
N GLU A 152 -12.50 42.70 -16.66
CA GLU A 152 -12.78 43.86 -15.83
C GLU A 152 -12.60 45.19 -16.56
N GLU A 153 -11.55 45.33 -17.38
CA GLU A 153 -11.32 46.51 -18.22
C GLU A 153 -12.46 46.70 -19.24
N ILE A 154 -12.89 45.64 -19.92
CA ILE A 154 -14.03 45.69 -20.85
C ILE A 154 -15.32 46.08 -20.12
N ARG A 155 -15.54 45.59 -18.94
CA ARG A 155 -16.72 45.90 -18.13
C ARG A 155 -16.74 47.35 -17.67
N ASN A 156 -15.58 47.88 -17.27
CA ASN A 156 -15.44 49.26 -16.84
C ASN A 156 -15.53 50.25 -18.02
N GLY A 157 -14.91 49.95 -19.17
CA GLY A 157 -15.01 50.73 -20.41
C GLY A 157 -16.48 50.81 -20.92
N LYS A 158 -17.22 49.72 -20.77
CA LYS A 158 -18.62 49.69 -21.21
C LYS A 158 -19.56 50.51 -20.29
N SER A 159 -19.18 50.69 -18.99
CA SER A 159 -19.91 51.54 -18.08
C SER A 159 -19.69 53.05 -18.36
N GLU A 160 -18.52 53.43 -18.81
CA GLU A 160 -18.22 54.84 -19.18
C GLU A 160 -18.95 55.28 -20.49
N GLU A 161 -19.03 54.37 -21.51
CA GLU A 161 -19.81 54.63 -22.73
C GLU A 161 -21.31 54.81 -22.42
N THR A 162 -21.86 54.05 -21.50
CA THR A 162 -23.27 54.12 -21.12
C THR A 162 -23.60 55.41 -20.36
N GLU A 163 -22.69 55.97 -19.60
CA GLU A 163 -22.87 57.27 -18.91
C GLU A 163 -22.78 58.47 -19.86
N GLN A 164 -21.98 58.39 -20.95
CA GLN A 164 -21.89 59.44 -21.98
C GLN A 164 -23.16 59.50 -22.88
N GLU A 165 -23.76 58.39 -23.23
CA GLU A 165 -24.99 58.37 -24.00
C GLU A 165 -26.24 58.90 -23.22
N GLY A 166 -26.22 58.79 -21.89
CA GLY A 166 -27.30 59.28 -21.01
C GLY A 166 -27.37 60.80 -20.87
N ASN A 167 -26.37 61.59 -21.30
CA ASN A 167 -26.31 63.03 -21.11
C ASN A 167 -26.77 63.88 -22.32
N TRP A 168 -27.34 63.27 -23.36
CA TRP A 168 -27.89 63.93 -24.55
C TRP A 168 -29.41 63.99 -24.54
N GLN A 169 -30.03 64.48 -23.44
CA GLN A 169 -31.45 64.81 -23.47
C GLN A 169 -31.67 66.30 -23.16
N GLY A 170 -31.99 67.04 -24.22
CA GLY A 170 -32.92 68.18 -24.11
C GLY A 170 -32.31 69.55 -24.17
N GLU A 171 -32.13 70.03 -25.36
CA GLU A 171 -32.47 71.42 -25.68
C GLU A 171 -33.18 71.45 -27.05
N ASP A 172 -34.50 71.50 -27.02
CA ASP A 172 -35.29 71.94 -28.17
C ASP A 172 -35.76 73.38 -27.93
N PRO A 173 -35.85 74.21 -28.99
CA PRO A 173 -36.15 75.63 -28.93
C PRO A 173 -37.64 75.95 -28.79
#